data_5466eefbde3ec0023684ed4693845e40
#
_entry.id   5466eefbde3ec0023684ed4693845e40
#
_cell.length_a   1.000
_cell.length_b   1.000
_cell.length_c   1.000
_cell.angle_alpha   90.00
_cell.angle_beta   90.00
_cell.angle_gamma   90.00
#
_symmetry.space_group_name_H-M   'P 1'
#
loop_
_entity.id
_entity.type
_entity.pdbx_description
1 polymer ?
#
loop_
_entity_poly.entity_id
_entity_poly.type
_entity_poly.pdbx_seq_one_letter_code
_entity_poly.pdbx_strand_id
1 'polypeptide(L)'
;MSDRIQAGEDRYDHESIEKKWQKRWDKKPDEGQDFSDKPKRFILVEFPYPSGDGLHVGHIRSYAALDAVARYWRLKGDNVLYPIGWDSFGLPTENYAIKTGIHPREATDKNITNFRKQMKSLGLSFDWSREVDTSDPKYYKWTQWIFLQLLKKGLAYQDTIPINWCPSCKIGLANEEVLDGKCERCGTEVTRKMQEQWMLKITAYADRLINDLDTVDYLEKIKTQQVNWIGKSEGAEIDFQILGSESKIKVFTTRPDTLFGVTYLVVAPEHELITNYQLRITNWEEVHKFVKQSAKKSDLERTDLAK
;
A
#
# COMPACT_ATOMS: atom_id res chain seq x y z
N MET A 1 5.86 -61.02 4.32
CA MET A 1 6.30 -60.93 2.91
C MET A 1 5.76 -59.59 2.39
N SER A 2 6.61 -58.57 2.39
CA SER A 2 6.24 -57.26 1.89
C SER A 2 6.69 -57.17 0.45
N ASP A 3 5.74 -57.20 -0.46
CA ASP A 3 5.97 -56.98 -1.89
C ASP A 3 6.49 -55.56 -2.06
N ARG A 4 7.81 -55.40 -2.24
CA ARG A 4 8.40 -54.21 -2.80
C ARG A 4 7.95 -54.17 -4.26
N ILE A 5 7.00 -53.28 -4.56
CA ILE A 5 6.68 -52.92 -5.93
C ILE A 5 7.97 -52.37 -6.53
N GLN A 6 8.58 -53.10 -7.43
CA GLN A 6 9.69 -52.60 -8.27
C GLN A 6 9.15 -51.43 -9.06
N ALA A 7 9.68 -50.22 -8.80
CA ALA A 7 9.42 -49.02 -9.58
C ALA A 7 10.01 -49.27 -11.00
N GLY A 8 9.17 -49.70 -11.93
CA GLY A 8 9.54 -49.91 -13.32
C GLY A 8 9.92 -48.59 -14.04
N GLU A 9 10.55 -48.75 -15.19
CA GLU A 9 11.16 -47.75 -16.06
C GLU A 9 10.23 -46.65 -16.62
N ASP A 10 8.95 -46.58 -16.19
CA ASP A 10 7.91 -45.66 -16.68
C ASP A 10 7.59 -44.49 -15.73
N ARG A 11 8.47 -44.19 -14.80
CA ARG A 11 8.23 -43.02 -13.93
C ARG A 11 8.48 -41.72 -14.70
N TYR A 12 7.45 -40.86 -14.80
CA TYR A 12 7.58 -39.53 -15.37
C TYR A 12 8.71 -38.74 -14.70
N ASP A 13 9.82 -38.53 -15.42
CA ASP A 13 10.98 -37.75 -14.96
C ASP A 13 10.76 -36.25 -15.19
N HIS A 14 10.04 -35.63 -14.23
CA HIS A 14 9.73 -34.22 -14.31
C HIS A 14 10.98 -33.34 -14.30
N GLU A 15 12.02 -33.70 -13.55
CA GLU A 15 13.23 -32.89 -13.44
C GLU A 15 14.00 -32.73 -14.77
N SER A 16 14.16 -33.81 -15.51
CA SER A 16 14.84 -33.76 -16.81
C SER A 16 14.00 -33.03 -17.86
N ILE A 17 12.67 -33.23 -17.83
CA ILE A 17 11.71 -32.57 -18.72
C ILE A 17 11.66 -31.07 -18.46
N GLU A 18 11.55 -30.64 -17.21
CA GLU A 18 11.56 -29.23 -16.82
C GLU A 18 12.85 -28.54 -17.24
N LYS A 19 14.00 -29.12 -16.92
CA LYS A 19 15.32 -28.58 -17.34
C LYS A 19 15.46 -28.47 -18.86
N LYS A 20 14.92 -29.44 -19.61
CA LYS A 20 14.91 -29.40 -21.08
C LYS A 20 14.09 -28.22 -21.60
N TRP A 21 12.88 -28.00 -21.05
CA TRP A 21 12.00 -26.94 -21.53
C TRP A 21 12.46 -25.56 -21.07
N GLN A 22 12.96 -25.40 -19.86
CA GLN A 22 13.56 -24.16 -19.37
C GLN A 22 14.71 -23.70 -20.28
N LYS A 23 15.63 -24.62 -20.63
CA LYS A 23 16.71 -24.30 -21.59
C LYS A 23 16.21 -23.91 -22.98
N ARG A 24 15.06 -24.46 -23.41
CA ARG A 24 14.45 -24.11 -24.69
C ARG A 24 13.81 -22.73 -24.68
N TRP A 25 13.13 -22.39 -23.57
CA TRP A 25 12.50 -21.08 -23.38
C TRP A 25 13.54 -19.96 -23.21
N ASP A 26 14.62 -20.20 -22.48
CA ASP A 26 15.73 -19.24 -22.36
C ASP A 26 16.37 -18.90 -23.74
N LYS A 27 16.35 -19.83 -24.69
CA LYS A 27 16.89 -19.58 -26.06
C LYS A 27 15.94 -18.80 -26.94
N LYS A 28 14.64 -18.83 -26.66
CA LYS A 28 13.60 -18.13 -27.40
C LYS A 28 12.63 -17.51 -26.41
N PRO A 29 13.01 -16.39 -25.78
CA PRO A 29 12.17 -15.74 -24.80
C PRO A 29 10.88 -15.19 -25.43
N ASP A 30 9.84 -15.10 -24.60
CA ASP A 30 8.53 -14.56 -24.97
C ASP A 30 8.55 -13.02 -24.78
N GLU A 31 8.99 -12.29 -25.78
CA GLU A 31 9.09 -10.82 -25.75
C GLU A 31 7.89 -10.15 -26.44
N GLY A 32 7.35 -9.11 -25.79
CA GLY A 32 6.37 -8.22 -26.40
C GLY A 32 7.02 -7.30 -27.44
N GLN A 33 6.30 -7.02 -28.53
CA GLN A 33 6.77 -6.16 -29.62
C GLN A 33 6.19 -4.75 -29.49
N ASP A 34 7.03 -3.69 -29.60
CA ASP A 34 6.58 -2.30 -29.44
C ASP A 34 5.64 -1.84 -30.58
N PHE A 35 5.98 -2.15 -31.79
CA PHE A 35 5.28 -1.66 -33.02
C PHE A 35 4.74 -2.86 -33.80
N SER A 36 3.75 -3.55 -33.23
CA SER A 36 3.12 -4.70 -33.88
C SER A 36 1.67 -4.36 -34.24
N ASP A 37 1.23 -4.81 -35.43
CA ASP A 37 -0.17 -4.72 -35.89
C ASP A 37 -1.08 -5.77 -35.25
N LYS A 38 -0.50 -6.71 -34.48
CA LYS A 38 -1.25 -7.71 -33.74
C LYS A 38 -2.06 -7.09 -32.58
N PRO A 39 -3.21 -7.69 -32.22
CA PRO A 39 -3.94 -7.29 -31.02
C PRO A 39 -3.02 -7.29 -29.81
N LYS A 40 -3.03 -6.21 -29.03
CA LYS A 40 -2.16 -6.02 -27.88
C LYS A 40 -2.84 -6.53 -26.60
N ARG A 41 -2.09 -7.27 -25.79
CA ARG A 41 -2.49 -7.71 -24.45
C ARG A 41 -1.45 -7.30 -23.43
N PHE A 42 -1.84 -6.50 -22.47
CA PHE A 42 -1.01 -6.15 -21.33
C PHE A 42 -1.50 -6.92 -20.11
N ILE A 43 -0.67 -7.82 -19.58
CA ILE A 43 -0.97 -8.64 -18.42
C ILE A 43 -0.13 -8.11 -17.26
N LEU A 44 -0.79 -7.55 -16.27
CA LEU A 44 -0.15 -6.88 -15.14
C LEU A 44 -0.18 -7.79 -13.90
N VAL A 45 0.97 -7.90 -13.25
CA VAL A 45 1.14 -8.59 -11.96
C VAL A 45 1.89 -7.67 -10.99
N GLU A 46 1.65 -7.85 -9.70
CA GLU A 46 2.38 -7.12 -8.67
C GLU A 46 3.85 -7.52 -8.67
N PHE A 47 4.72 -6.52 -8.54
CA PHE A 47 6.15 -6.76 -8.32
C PHE A 47 6.39 -7.24 -6.90
N PRO A 48 7.18 -8.31 -6.70
CA PRO A 48 7.52 -8.75 -5.35
C PRO A 48 8.53 -7.82 -4.70
N TYR A 49 8.45 -7.71 -3.37
CA TYR A 49 9.52 -7.12 -2.57
C TYR A 49 10.68 -8.12 -2.45
N PRO A 50 11.90 -7.81 -2.90
CA PRO A 50 13.05 -8.70 -2.75
C PRO A 50 13.64 -8.61 -1.32
N SER A 51 12.81 -8.80 -0.30
CA SER A 51 13.12 -8.55 1.11
C SER A 51 13.30 -9.82 1.94
N GLY A 52 13.26 -11.00 1.34
CA GLY A 52 13.38 -12.28 2.02
C GLY A 52 14.15 -13.30 1.22
N ASP A 53 14.23 -14.53 1.75
CA ASP A 53 15.02 -15.60 1.15
C ASP A 53 14.42 -16.17 -0.15
N GLY A 54 13.20 -15.77 -0.54
CA GLY A 54 12.59 -16.22 -1.77
C GLY A 54 11.07 -15.99 -1.85
N LEU A 55 10.49 -16.54 -2.91
CA LEU A 55 9.05 -16.50 -3.18
C LEU A 55 8.28 -17.32 -2.15
N HIS A 56 7.09 -16.86 -1.80
CA HIS A 56 6.10 -17.63 -1.04
C HIS A 56 4.93 -18.07 -1.94
N VAL A 57 4.10 -18.98 -1.45
CA VAL A 57 2.98 -19.58 -2.21
C VAL A 57 2.01 -18.52 -2.77
N GLY A 58 1.82 -17.41 -2.08
CA GLY A 58 0.98 -16.30 -2.54
C GLY A 58 1.45 -15.72 -3.88
N HIS A 59 2.75 -15.55 -4.08
CA HIS A 59 3.30 -15.10 -5.36
C HIS A 59 3.00 -16.10 -6.48
N ILE A 60 3.21 -17.40 -6.21
CA ILE A 60 3.01 -18.45 -7.20
C ILE A 60 1.57 -18.50 -7.68
N ARG A 61 0.61 -18.28 -6.79
CA ARG A 61 -0.82 -18.30 -7.12
C ARG A 61 -1.18 -17.28 -8.20
N SER A 62 -0.79 -16.02 -8.03
CA SER A 62 -1.10 -14.96 -9.00
C SER A 62 -0.25 -15.10 -10.27
N TYR A 63 1.04 -15.39 -10.14
CA TYR A 63 1.94 -15.49 -11.28
C TYR A 63 1.59 -16.66 -12.21
N ALA A 64 1.31 -17.84 -11.67
CA ALA A 64 0.95 -18.99 -12.48
C ALA A 64 -0.40 -18.82 -13.19
N ALA A 65 -1.38 -18.20 -12.53
CA ALA A 65 -2.67 -17.93 -13.15
C ALA A 65 -2.55 -16.95 -14.33
N LEU A 66 -1.80 -15.86 -14.14
CA LEU A 66 -1.59 -14.88 -15.20
C LEU A 66 -0.64 -15.39 -16.30
N ASP A 67 0.30 -16.27 -15.97
CA ASP A 67 1.13 -16.95 -16.98
C ASP A 67 0.30 -17.84 -17.91
N ALA A 68 -0.69 -18.53 -17.38
CA ALA A 68 -1.61 -19.30 -18.22
C ALA A 68 -2.39 -18.41 -19.19
N VAL A 69 -2.85 -17.23 -18.74
CA VAL A 69 -3.53 -16.23 -19.57
C VAL A 69 -2.56 -15.69 -20.65
N ALA A 70 -1.31 -15.36 -20.26
CA ALA A 70 -0.30 -14.86 -21.18
C ALA A 70 -0.02 -15.87 -22.30
N ARG A 71 0.18 -17.15 -21.94
CA ARG A 71 0.39 -18.23 -22.92
C ARG A 71 -0.81 -18.44 -23.82
N TYR A 72 -2.02 -18.39 -23.28
CA TYR A 72 -3.25 -18.49 -24.06
C TYR A 72 -3.31 -17.44 -25.17
N TRP A 73 -3.09 -16.17 -24.84
CA TRP A 73 -3.14 -15.09 -25.84
C TRP A 73 -2.00 -15.16 -26.86
N ARG A 74 -0.79 -15.56 -26.44
CA ARG A 74 0.32 -15.81 -27.37
C ARG A 74 -0.02 -16.92 -28.37
N LEU A 75 -0.65 -18.01 -27.90
CA LEU A 75 -1.10 -19.08 -28.77
C LEU A 75 -2.20 -18.65 -29.75
N LYS A 76 -3.00 -17.63 -29.39
CA LYS A 76 -3.97 -17.00 -30.30
C LYS A 76 -3.32 -16.06 -31.31
N GLY A 77 -2.04 -15.77 -31.18
CA GLY A 77 -1.29 -14.92 -32.10
C GLY A 77 -1.22 -13.45 -31.66
N ASP A 78 -1.76 -13.10 -30.50
CA ASP A 78 -1.73 -11.72 -29.97
C ASP A 78 -0.31 -11.31 -29.57
N ASN A 79 -0.05 -10.01 -29.56
CA ASN A 79 1.16 -9.42 -29.00
C ASN A 79 0.98 -9.21 -27.50
N VAL A 80 1.64 -10.03 -26.69
CA VAL A 80 1.46 -10.07 -25.24
C VAL A 80 2.67 -9.45 -24.54
N LEU A 81 2.41 -8.41 -23.75
CA LEU A 81 3.35 -7.85 -22.77
C LEU A 81 3.00 -8.40 -21.37
N TYR A 82 3.88 -9.21 -20.82
CA TYR A 82 3.79 -9.76 -19.47
C TYR A 82 5.10 -9.49 -18.72
N PRO A 83 5.29 -8.24 -18.23
CA PRO A 83 6.52 -7.83 -17.59
C PRO A 83 6.59 -8.28 -16.13
N ILE A 84 7.80 -8.26 -15.58
CA ILE A 84 8.09 -8.44 -14.16
C ILE A 84 9.06 -7.36 -13.69
N GLY A 85 9.10 -7.13 -12.40
CA GLY A 85 10.04 -6.21 -11.77
C GLY A 85 10.21 -6.50 -10.30
N TRP A 86 10.99 -5.66 -9.65
CA TRP A 86 11.33 -5.75 -8.24
C TRP A 86 10.97 -4.44 -7.55
N ASP A 87 10.08 -4.52 -6.56
CA ASP A 87 9.78 -3.39 -5.68
C ASP A 87 10.85 -3.31 -4.60
N SER A 88 11.95 -2.66 -4.95
CA SER A 88 13.23 -2.80 -4.24
C SER A 88 13.45 -1.75 -3.17
N PHE A 89 12.71 -0.63 -3.18
CA PHE A 89 12.77 0.36 -2.13
C PHE A 89 11.93 -0.06 -0.93
N GLY A 90 12.29 0.46 0.23
CA GLY A 90 11.48 0.41 1.44
C GLY A 90 12.10 -0.35 2.59
N LEU A 91 11.44 -0.24 3.73
CA LEU A 91 11.86 -0.76 5.02
C LEU A 91 12.09 -2.29 5.06
N PRO A 92 11.36 -3.14 4.34
CA PRO A 92 11.62 -4.57 4.36
C PRO A 92 13.05 -4.93 3.95
N THR A 93 13.55 -4.32 2.87
CA THR A 93 14.93 -4.54 2.41
C THR A 93 15.96 -3.95 3.37
N GLU A 94 15.71 -2.73 3.89
CA GLU A 94 16.61 -2.10 4.87
C GLU A 94 16.69 -2.90 6.16
N ASN A 95 15.56 -3.38 6.68
CA ASN A 95 15.53 -4.23 7.87
C ASN A 95 16.27 -5.56 7.65
N TYR A 96 16.13 -6.16 6.48
CA TYR A 96 16.87 -7.34 6.11
C TYR A 96 18.38 -7.07 6.09
N ALA A 97 18.79 -5.96 5.49
CA ALA A 97 20.18 -5.53 5.45
C ALA A 97 20.76 -5.27 6.85
N ILE A 98 20.01 -4.60 7.73
CA ILE A 98 20.40 -4.38 9.14
C ILE A 98 20.56 -5.72 9.86
N LYS A 99 19.59 -6.63 9.70
CA LYS A 99 19.61 -7.95 10.34
C LYS A 99 20.79 -8.81 9.90
N THR A 100 21.16 -8.72 8.62
CA THR A 100 22.25 -9.53 8.03
C THR A 100 23.61 -8.85 8.08
N GLY A 101 23.67 -7.56 8.41
CA GLY A 101 24.91 -6.77 8.47
C GLY A 101 25.52 -6.43 7.11
N ILE A 102 24.74 -6.53 6.01
CA ILE A 102 25.20 -6.23 4.64
C ILE A 102 24.57 -4.95 4.12
N HIS A 103 25.20 -4.31 3.13
CA HIS A 103 24.66 -3.09 2.53
C HIS A 103 23.32 -3.37 1.84
N PRO A 104 22.28 -2.48 1.95
CA PRO A 104 20.96 -2.70 1.34
C PRO A 104 21.01 -3.04 -0.14
N ARG A 105 21.87 -2.39 -0.93
CA ARG A 105 22.02 -2.68 -2.36
C ARG A 105 22.49 -4.10 -2.61
N GLU A 106 23.49 -4.57 -1.86
CA GLU A 106 24.00 -5.93 -1.99
C GLU A 106 22.97 -6.97 -1.59
N ALA A 107 22.21 -6.70 -0.51
CA ALA A 107 21.09 -7.54 -0.08
C ALA A 107 20.04 -7.65 -1.19
N THR A 108 19.66 -6.51 -1.78
CA THR A 108 18.69 -6.42 -2.87
C THR A 108 19.15 -7.24 -4.08
N ASP A 109 20.36 -7.04 -4.55
CA ASP A 109 20.90 -7.72 -5.74
C ASP A 109 20.96 -9.24 -5.57
N LYS A 110 21.34 -9.69 -4.37
CA LYS A 110 21.36 -11.11 -4.00
C LYS A 110 19.94 -11.70 -4.01
N ASN A 111 18.99 -11.00 -3.41
CA ASN A 111 17.60 -11.46 -3.32
C ASN A 111 16.93 -11.46 -4.70
N ILE A 112 17.09 -10.43 -5.49
CA ILE A 112 16.60 -10.37 -6.89
C ILE A 112 17.13 -11.56 -7.68
N THR A 113 18.41 -11.87 -7.55
CA THR A 113 19.02 -13.01 -8.24
C THR A 113 18.37 -14.34 -7.85
N ASN A 114 18.06 -14.52 -6.55
CA ASN A 114 17.40 -15.72 -6.07
C ASN A 114 15.95 -15.79 -6.55
N PHE A 115 15.17 -14.71 -6.43
CA PHE A 115 13.79 -14.64 -6.89
C PHE A 115 13.68 -14.92 -8.41
N ARG A 116 14.55 -14.32 -9.21
CA ARG A 116 14.61 -14.56 -10.66
C ARG A 116 14.88 -16.03 -10.97
N LYS A 117 15.81 -16.65 -10.25
CA LYS A 117 16.09 -18.10 -10.40
C LYS A 117 14.86 -18.94 -10.07
N GLN A 118 14.15 -18.63 -8.99
CA GLN A 118 12.94 -19.35 -8.60
C GLN A 118 11.82 -19.17 -9.64
N MET A 119 11.56 -17.95 -10.13
CA MET A 119 10.56 -17.69 -11.17
C MET A 119 10.87 -18.44 -12.48
N LYS A 120 12.14 -18.46 -12.87
CA LYS A 120 12.59 -19.23 -14.05
C LYS A 120 12.44 -20.73 -13.85
N SER A 121 12.69 -21.24 -12.64
CA SER A 121 12.50 -22.67 -12.34
C SER A 121 11.04 -23.09 -12.42
N LEU A 122 10.10 -22.18 -12.13
CA LEU A 122 8.66 -22.41 -12.32
C LEU A 122 8.22 -22.33 -13.80
N GLY A 123 9.12 -21.93 -14.70
CA GLY A 123 8.84 -21.80 -16.11
C GLY A 123 7.92 -20.64 -16.47
N LEU A 124 7.83 -19.60 -15.64
CA LEU A 124 7.01 -18.42 -15.89
C LEU A 124 7.51 -17.65 -17.13
N SER A 125 6.60 -17.32 -18.02
CA SER A 125 6.88 -16.70 -19.33
C SER A 125 6.87 -15.18 -19.29
N PHE A 126 7.50 -14.59 -18.27
CA PHE A 126 7.68 -13.15 -18.21
C PHE A 126 8.54 -12.63 -19.35
N ASP A 127 8.25 -11.41 -19.80
CA ASP A 127 9.12 -10.67 -20.70
C ASP A 127 10.34 -10.11 -19.92
N TRP A 128 11.36 -10.92 -19.79
CA TRP A 128 12.58 -10.58 -19.06
C TRP A 128 13.38 -9.45 -19.69
N SER A 129 13.14 -9.12 -20.97
CA SER A 129 13.78 -7.99 -21.64
C SER A 129 13.29 -6.64 -21.09
N ARG A 130 12.13 -6.64 -20.42
CA ARG A 130 11.49 -5.49 -19.81
C ARG A 130 11.44 -5.56 -18.28
N GLU A 131 12.35 -6.32 -17.71
CA GLU A 131 12.53 -6.40 -16.28
C GLU A 131 12.84 -5.02 -15.69
N VAL A 132 12.16 -4.69 -14.58
CA VAL A 132 12.28 -3.40 -13.89
C VAL A 132 12.81 -3.59 -12.48
N ASP A 133 13.77 -2.76 -12.08
CA ASP A 133 14.19 -2.58 -10.67
C ASP A 133 13.84 -1.15 -10.25
N THR A 134 12.92 -1.00 -9.29
CA THR A 134 12.45 0.32 -8.84
C THR A 134 13.54 1.12 -8.14
N SER A 135 14.61 0.47 -7.64
CA SER A 135 15.78 1.12 -7.04
C SER A 135 16.91 1.45 -8.03
N ASP A 136 16.75 1.09 -9.31
CA ASP A 136 17.70 1.54 -10.34
C ASP A 136 17.51 3.04 -10.61
N PRO A 137 18.58 3.86 -10.58
CA PRO A 137 18.54 5.28 -10.93
C PRO A 137 17.90 5.58 -12.31
N LYS A 138 18.04 4.65 -13.26
CA LYS A 138 17.40 4.78 -14.57
C LYS A 138 15.88 4.69 -14.50
N TYR A 139 15.35 4.00 -13.48
CA TYR A 139 13.92 3.89 -13.23
C TYR A 139 13.42 5.02 -12.31
N TYR A 140 13.96 5.18 -11.11
CA TYR A 140 13.40 6.11 -10.12
C TYR A 140 13.54 7.59 -10.49
N LYS A 141 14.40 7.94 -11.46
CA LYS A 141 14.39 9.30 -12.03
C LYS A 141 13.01 9.72 -12.54
N TRP A 142 12.20 8.76 -13.03
CA TRP A 142 10.85 9.04 -13.48
C TRP A 142 9.89 9.28 -12.33
N THR A 143 10.03 8.56 -11.22
CA THR A 143 9.30 8.82 -9.97
C THR A 143 9.62 10.23 -9.45
N GLN A 144 10.90 10.62 -9.46
CA GLN A 144 11.33 11.96 -9.09
C GLN A 144 10.76 13.02 -10.05
N TRP A 145 10.75 12.75 -11.35
CA TRP A 145 10.17 13.65 -12.34
C TRP A 145 8.67 13.83 -12.12
N ILE A 146 7.92 12.77 -11.86
CA ILE A 146 6.48 12.82 -11.55
C ILE A 146 6.26 13.68 -10.30
N PHE A 147 7.03 13.46 -9.24
CA PHE A 147 6.94 14.29 -8.03
C PHE A 147 7.13 15.78 -8.33
N LEU A 148 8.13 16.11 -9.14
CA LEU A 148 8.38 17.52 -9.55
C LEU A 148 7.22 18.10 -10.38
N GLN A 149 6.53 17.29 -11.20
CA GLN A 149 5.33 17.75 -11.90
C GLN A 149 4.18 18.00 -10.93
N LEU A 150 3.98 17.14 -9.93
CA LEU A 150 2.98 17.33 -8.88
C LEU A 150 3.27 18.60 -8.07
N LEU A 151 4.54 18.84 -7.69
CA LEU A 151 4.95 20.04 -7.00
C LEU A 151 4.68 21.31 -7.82
N LYS A 152 5.05 21.33 -9.11
CA LYS A 152 4.78 22.45 -10.02
C LYS A 152 3.30 22.76 -10.17
N LYS A 153 2.44 21.75 -10.06
CA LYS A 153 0.99 21.90 -10.12
C LYS A 153 0.35 22.21 -8.76
N GLY A 154 1.12 22.38 -7.69
CA GLY A 154 0.62 22.59 -6.34
C GLY A 154 -0.14 21.40 -5.75
N LEU A 155 0.09 20.20 -6.31
CA LEU A 155 -0.49 18.94 -5.84
C LEU A 155 0.41 18.22 -4.83
N ALA A 156 1.69 18.59 -4.74
CA ALA A 156 2.59 18.20 -3.66
C ALA A 156 2.93 19.44 -2.83
N TYR A 157 2.96 19.31 -1.51
CA TYR A 157 3.24 20.38 -0.56
C TYR A 157 3.85 19.81 0.72
N GLN A 158 4.48 20.66 1.53
CA GLN A 158 4.97 20.28 2.85
C GLN A 158 3.96 20.69 3.92
N ASP A 159 3.80 19.83 4.92
CA ASP A 159 2.98 20.09 6.11
C ASP A 159 3.57 19.38 7.31
N THR A 160 3.25 19.86 8.52
CA THR A 160 3.64 19.24 9.77
C THR A 160 2.47 18.46 10.34
N ILE A 161 2.56 17.14 10.27
CA ILE A 161 1.49 16.24 10.68
C ILE A 161 1.92 15.30 11.82
N PRO A 162 0.99 14.84 12.66
CA PRO A 162 1.27 13.81 13.65
C PRO A 162 1.42 12.46 12.94
N ILE A 163 2.56 11.81 13.14
CA ILE A 163 2.83 10.45 12.64
C ILE A 163 2.93 9.46 13.79
N ASN A 164 2.62 8.18 13.53
CA ASN A 164 2.96 7.11 14.44
C ASN A 164 4.47 6.88 14.39
N TRP A 165 5.14 6.96 15.51
CA TRP A 165 6.59 6.86 15.59
C TRP A 165 7.01 5.69 16.47
N CYS A 166 7.82 4.79 15.95
CA CYS A 166 8.48 3.76 16.73
C CYS A 166 9.85 4.25 17.22
N PRO A 167 10.04 4.48 18.54
CA PRO A 167 11.31 5.00 19.07
C PRO A 167 12.45 3.99 18.98
N SER A 168 12.16 2.69 18.95
CA SER A 168 13.15 1.62 18.81
C SER A 168 13.64 1.47 17.37
N CYS A 169 12.72 1.36 16.41
CA CYS A 169 13.06 1.26 14.98
C CYS A 169 13.46 2.62 14.37
N LYS A 170 13.15 3.72 15.05
CA LYS A 170 13.39 5.12 14.60
C LYS A 170 12.73 5.43 13.24
N ILE A 171 11.49 4.96 13.07
CA ILE A 171 10.72 5.11 11.84
C ILE A 171 9.29 5.60 12.10
N GLY A 172 8.71 6.25 11.10
CA GLY A 172 7.27 6.48 11.01
C GLY A 172 6.55 5.21 10.56
N LEU A 173 5.39 4.95 11.13
CA LEU A 173 4.57 3.78 10.85
C LEU A 173 3.24 4.21 10.24
N ALA A 174 2.76 3.43 9.26
CA ALA A 174 1.37 3.50 8.82
C ALA A 174 0.43 2.99 9.93
N ASN A 175 -0.86 3.32 9.83
CA ASN A 175 -1.82 2.88 10.85
C ASN A 175 -1.91 1.35 10.93
N GLU A 176 -1.78 0.66 9.80
CA GLU A 176 -1.83 -0.79 9.65
C GLU A 176 -0.61 -1.49 10.29
N GLU A 177 0.51 -0.76 10.48
CA GLU A 177 1.74 -1.26 11.10
C GLU A 177 1.75 -1.07 12.63
N VAL A 178 0.65 -0.56 13.20
CA VAL A 178 0.46 -0.38 14.65
C VAL A 178 -0.60 -1.35 15.16
N LEU A 179 -0.17 -2.39 15.87
CA LEU A 179 -1.04 -3.40 16.46
C LEU A 179 -1.11 -3.20 17.98
N ASP A 180 -2.31 -2.96 18.50
CA ASP A 180 -2.54 -2.73 19.93
C ASP A 180 -1.62 -1.64 20.53
N GLY A 181 -1.39 -0.54 19.80
CA GLY A 181 -0.51 0.55 20.23
C GLY A 181 0.98 0.24 20.14
N LYS A 182 1.35 -0.90 19.54
CA LYS A 182 2.74 -1.35 19.40
C LYS A 182 3.15 -1.48 17.95
N CYS A 183 4.44 -1.28 17.71
CA CYS A 183 5.05 -1.52 16.42
C CYS A 183 4.97 -3.02 16.07
N GLU A 184 4.35 -3.39 14.95
CA GLU A 184 4.22 -4.79 14.52
C GLU A 184 5.57 -5.51 14.36
N ARG A 185 6.65 -4.74 14.13
CA ARG A 185 7.99 -5.28 13.85
C ARG A 185 8.79 -5.61 15.09
N CYS A 186 8.76 -4.73 16.09
CA CYS A 186 9.63 -4.87 17.27
C CYS A 186 8.86 -4.92 18.59
N GLY A 187 7.53 -4.78 18.58
CA GLY A 187 6.68 -4.81 19.78
C GLY A 187 6.82 -3.59 20.71
N THR A 188 7.62 -2.58 20.33
CA THR A 188 7.81 -1.36 21.14
C THR A 188 6.56 -0.49 21.06
N GLU A 189 6.21 0.15 22.16
CA GLU A 189 5.09 1.11 22.26
C GLU A 189 5.30 2.27 21.28
N VAL A 190 4.29 2.56 20.45
CA VAL A 190 4.32 3.61 19.45
C VAL A 190 3.94 4.94 20.08
N THR A 191 4.61 6.01 19.69
CA THR A 191 4.33 7.37 20.15
C THR A 191 3.87 8.25 18.97
N ARG A 192 3.11 9.31 19.26
CA ARG A 192 2.79 10.34 18.27
C ARG A 192 3.92 11.36 18.23
N LYS A 193 4.38 11.70 17.02
CA LYS A 193 5.43 12.69 16.79
C LYS A 193 5.00 13.63 15.67
N MET A 194 5.02 14.94 15.94
CA MET A 194 4.85 15.94 14.87
C MET A 194 6.07 15.93 13.99
N GLN A 195 5.86 15.78 12.69
CA GLN A 195 6.95 15.75 11.72
C GLN A 195 6.56 16.43 10.41
N GLU A 196 7.47 17.20 9.86
CA GLU A 196 7.34 17.77 8.53
C GLU A 196 7.39 16.65 7.50
N GLN A 197 6.38 16.60 6.63
CA GLN A 197 6.19 15.57 5.62
C GLN A 197 5.81 16.19 4.28
N TRP A 198 6.22 15.53 3.20
CA TRP A 198 5.64 15.78 1.89
C TRP A 198 4.25 15.15 1.81
N MET A 199 3.29 15.96 1.41
CA MET A 199 1.90 15.57 1.25
C MET A 199 1.47 15.69 -0.21
N LEU A 200 0.58 14.81 -0.63
CA LEU A 200 -0.09 14.88 -1.93
C LEU A 200 -1.57 15.22 -1.74
N LYS A 201 -2.09 16.20 -2.50
CA LYS A 201 -3.51 16.59 -2.48
C LYS A 201 -4.39 15.57 -3.18
N ILE A 202 -4.45 14.33 -2.68
CA ILE A 202 -5.23 13.25 -3.27
C ILE A 202 -6.72 13.59 -3.35
N THR A 203 -7.26 14.35 -2.38
CA THR A 203 -8.65 14.80 -2.33
C THR A 203 -9.04 15.74 -3.46
N ALA A 204 -8.08 16.39 -4.13
CA ALA A 204 -8.36 17.25 -5.29
C ALA A 204 -8.98 16.48 -6.47
N TYR A 205 -8.88 15.17 -6.48
CA TYR A 205 -9.42 14.29 -7.51
C TYR A 205 -10.58 13.41 -7.01
N ALA A 206 -11.03 13.57 -5.77
CA ALA A 206 -12.03 12.70 -5.15
C ALA A 206 -13.33 12.61 -5.97
N ASP A 207 -13.93 13.75 -6.32
CA ASP A 207 -15.15 13.77 -7.14
C ASP A 207 -14.92 13.19 -8.53
N ARG A 208 -13.78 13.51 -9.14
CA ARG A 208 -13.43 13.00 -10.46
C ARG A 208 -13.23 11.50 -10.46
N LEU A 209 -12.57 10.95 -9.41
CA LEU A 209 -12.38 9.51 -9.26
C LEU A 209 -13.72 8.76 -9.17
N ILE A 210 -14.74 9.34 -8.52
CA ILE A 210 -16.09 8.76 -8.50
C ILE A 210 -16.73 8.83 -9.89
N ASN A 211 -16.71 9.99 -10.51
CA ASN A 211 -17.40 10.23 -11.79
C ASN A 211 -16.78 9.43 -12.94
N ASP A 212 -15.44 9.29 -12.95
CA ASP A 212 -14.71 8.59 -14.01
C ASP A 212 -14.84 7.04 -13.89
N LEU A 213 -15.45 6.48 -12.83
CA LEU A 213 -15.70 5.04 -12.70
C LEU A 213 -16.58 4.47 -13.82
N ASP A 214 -17.43 5.30 -14.42
CA ASP A 214 -18.26 4.89 -15.56
C ASP A 214 -17.46 4.73 -16.86
N THR A 215 -16.26 5.27 -16.90
CA THR A 215 -15.36 5.18 -18.07
C THR A 215 -14.47 3.94 -18.09
N VAL A 216 -14.49 3.15 -17.00
CA VAL A 216 -13.63 1.97 -16.82
C VAL A 216 -14.44 0.68 -16.68
N ASP A 217 -13.95 -0.38 -17.31
CA ASP A 217 -14.55 -1.72 -17.23
C ASP A 217 -14.07 -2.47 -15.97
N TYR A 218 -14.46 -1.95 -14.80
CA TYR A 218 -14.18 -2.57 -13.51
C TYR A 218 -15.37 -3.39 -13.03
N LEU A 219 -15.07 -4.44 -12.24
CA LEU A 219 -16.11 -5.18 -11.54
C LEU A 219 -16.89 -4.25 -10.60
N GLU A 220 -18.22 -4.36 -10.54
CA GLU A 220 -19.08 -3.51 -9.71
C GLU A 220 -18.66 -3.47 -8.23
N LYS A 221 -18.22 -4.61 -7.67
CA LYS A 221 -17.68 -4.65 -6.31
C LYS A 221 -16.47 -3.73 -6.11
N ILE A 222 -15.62 -3.58 -7.13
CA ILE A 222 -14.45 -2.70 -7.08
C ILE A 222 -14.87 -1.24 -7.16
N LYS A 223 -15.81 -0.90 -8.05
CA LYS A 223 -16.39 0.46 -8.13
C LYS A 223 -17.02 0.85 -6.80
N THR A 224 -17.85 -0.01 -6.23
CA THR A 224 -18.48 0.21 -4.92
C THR A 224 -17.44 0.42 -3.80
N GLN A 225 -16.36 -0.38 -3.77
CA GLN A 225 -15.29 -0.19 -2.79
C GLN A 225 -14.60 1.17 -2.91
N GLN A 226 -14.35 1.64 -4.14
CA GLN A 226 -13.72 2.94 -4.36
C GLN A 226 -14.65 4.10 -3.95
N VAL A 227 -15.93 4.04 -4.29
CA VAL A 227 -16.92 5.03 -3.86
C VAL A 227 -17.00 5.10 -2.33
N ASN A 228 -17.11 3.94 -1.67
CA ASN A 228 -17.19 3.86 -0.21
C ASN A 228 -15.91 4.34 0.47
N TRP A 229 -14.74 4.08 -0.13
CA TRP A 229 -13.46 4.56 0.38
C TRP A 229 -13.34 6.08 0.33
N ILE A 230 -13.77 6.71 -0.78
CA ILE A 230 -13.80 8.16 -0.91
C ILE A 230 -14.82 8.77 0.06
N GLY A 231 -15.97 8.12 0.23
CA GLY A 231 -16.94 8.45 1.27
C GLY A 231 -17.51 9.87 1.11
N LYS A 232 -17.85 10.30 -0.11
CA LYS A 232 -18.46 11.61 -0.35
C LYS A 232 -19.72 11.76 0.50
N SER A 233 -19.77 12.84 1.28
CA SER A 233 -20.95 13.21 2.06
C SER A 233 -21.33 14.66 1.79
N GLU A 234 -22.64 14.93 1.82
CA GLU A 234 -23.19 16.26 1.65
C GLU A 234 -23.89 16.68 2.94
N GLY A 235 -23.76 17.95 3.31
CA GLY A 235 -24.33 18.48 4.54
C GLY A 235 -24.15 19.98 4.66
N ALA A 236 -24.30 20.47 5.88
CA ALA A 236 -24.18 21.89 6.20
C ALA A 236 -23.10 22.15 7.27
N GLU A 237 -22.37 23.25 7.09
CA GLU A 237 -21.54 23.80 8.17
C GLU A 237 -22.38 24.73 9.04
N ILE A 238 -22.26 24.61 10.35
CA ILE A 238 -23.01 25.36 11.33
C ILE A 238 -22.04 25.94 12.36
N ASP A 239 -22.17 27.24 12.63
CA ASP A 239 -21.41 27.94 13.65
C ASP A 239 -22.17 27.99 14.96
N PHE A 240 -21.65 27.38 16.01
CA PHE A 240 -22.17 27.53 17.38
C PHE A 240 -21.41 28.63 18.12
N GLN A 241 -22.11 29.68 18.55
CA GLN A 241 -21.53 30.78 19.32
C GLN A 241 -21.27 30.36 20.76
N ILE A 242 -20.06 30.60 21.27
CA ILE A 242 -19.73 30.39 22.67
C ILE A 242 -20.24 31.59 23.48
N LEU A 243 -21.13 31.37 24.45
CA LEU A 243 -21.68 32.42 25.29
C LEU A 243 -20.55 33.14 26.07
N GLY A 244 -20.56 34.48 26.00
CA GLY A 244 -19.57 35.31 26.66
C GLY A 244 -18.19 35.31 25.98
N SER A 245 -18.13 34.95 24.69
CA SER A 245 -16.94 34.99 23.86
C SER A 245 -17.32 35.35 22.42
N GLU A 246 -16.38 35.89 21.66
CA GLU A 246 -16.54 36.07 20.21
C GLU A 246 -16.19 34.77 19.41
N SER A 247 -15.67 33.75 20.10
CA SER A 247 -15.30 32.50 19.49
C SER A 247 -16.54 31.66 19.09
N LYS A 248 -16.37 30.95 18.00
CA LYS A 248 -17.40 30.03 17.47
C LYS A 248 -16.81 28.63 17.33
N ILE A 249 -17.67 27.62 17.44
CA ILE A 249 -17.35 26.24 17.12
C ILE A 249 -18.03 25.91 15.80
N LYS A 250 -17.25 25.69 14.75
CA LYS A 250 -17.78 25.26 13.46
C LYS A 250 -17.90 23.74 13.47
N VAL A 251 -19.08 23.24 13.10
CA VAL A 251 -19.36 21.81 12.95
C VAL A 251 -19.92 21.53 11.55
N PHE A 252 -19.69 20.33 11.06
CA PHE A 252 -20.33 19.82 9.87
C PHE A 252 -21.34 18.75 10.24
N THR A 253 -22.52 18.78 9.63
CA THR A 253 -23.54 17.74 9.80
C THR A 253 -24.21 17.37 8.49
N THR A 254 -24.43 16.07 8.29
CA THR A 254 -25.25 15.55 7.18
C THR A 254 -26.76 15.62 7.47
N ARG A 255 -27.13 15.99 8.70
CA ARG A 255 -28.51 16.06 9.18
C ARG A 255 -28.83 17.45 9.80
N PRO A 256 -28.78 18.54 9.01
CA PRO A 256 -29.09 19.87 9.52
C PRO A 256 -30.53 20.00 10.03
N ASP A 257 -31.44 19.15 9.57
CA ASP A 257 -32.82 19.04 10.04
C ASP A 257 -32.93 18.70 11.54
N THR A 258 -31.91 18.07 12.13
CA THR A 258 -31.93 17.71 13.56
C THR A 258 -31.37 18.79 14.48
N LEU A 259 -30.95 19.94 13.92
CA LEU A 259 -30.30 21.02 14.67
C LEU A 259 -31.11 21.50 15.89
N PHE A 260 -32.43 21.60 15.73
CA PHE A 260 -33.33 22.08 16.80
C PHE A 260 -33.43 21.13 18.02
N GLY A 261 -32.95 19.89 17.87
CA GLY A 261 -32.88 18.90 18.94
C GLY A 261 -31.52 18.78 19.62
N VAL A 262 -30.55 19.64 19.26
CA VAL A 262 -29.21 19.60 19.85
C VAL A 262 -29.22 20.04 21.30
N THR A 263 -28.72 19.18 22.19
CA THR A 263 -28.64 19.42 23.62
C THR A 263 -27.19 19.57 24.14
N TYR A 264 -26.21 19.07 23.37
CA TYR A 264 -24.77 19.20 23.70
C TYR A 264 -23.94 19.16 22.44
N LEU A 265 -22.71 19.61 22.56
CA LEU A 265 -21.69 19.57 21.50
C LEU A 265 -20.45 18.85 22.02
N VAL A 266 -19.91 17.91 21.21
CA VAL A 266 -18.70 17.17 21.53
C VAL A 266 -17.54 17.73 20.74
N VAL A 267 -16.41 17.95 21.40
CA VAL A 267 -15.16 18.39 20.78
C VAL A 267 -14.07 17.35 20.98
N ALA A 268 -13.14 17.27 20.04
CA ALA A 268 -11.98 16.38 20.18
C ALA A 268 -11.11 16.78 21.39
N PRO A 269 -10.47 15.83 22.07
CA PRO A 269 -9.59 16.14 23.23
C PRO A 269 -8.46 17.12 22.90
N GLU A 270 -8.02 17.17 21.64
CA GLU A 270 -6.97 18.05 21.14
C GLU A 270 -7.47 19.42 20.68
N HIS A 271 -8.78 19.64 20.72
CA HIS A 271 -9.35 20.89 20.23
C HIS A 271 -8.82 22.09 21.03
N GLU A 272 -8.43 23.14 20.35
CA GLU A 272 -7.84 24.34 20.97
C GLU A 272 -8.70 24.97 22.07
N LEU A 273 -10.01 24.83 22.00
CA LEU A 273 -10.92 25.28 23.04
C LEU A 273 -10.64 24.64 24.41
N ILE A 274 -10.17 23.40 24.44
CA ILE A 274 -9.82 22.72 25.70
C ILE A 274 -8.70 23.49 26.40
N THR A 275 -7.68 23.91 25.65
CA THR A 275 -6.55 24.68 26.19
C THR A 275 -6.93 26.14 26.46
N ASN A 276 -7.65 26.79 25.53
CA ASN A 276 -7.98 28.23 25.62
C ASN A 276 -8.98 28.55 26.72
N TYR A 277 -9.84 27.58 27.09
CA TYR A 277 -10.89 27.77 28.11
C TYR A 277 -10.68 26.94 29.37
N GLN A 278 -9.47 26.46 29.63
CA GLN A 278 -9.17 25.61 30.80
C GLN A 278 -9.68 26.18 32.15
N LEU A 279 -9.58 27.50 32.36
CA LEU A 279 -10.05 28.18 33.56
C LEU A 279 -11.59 28.23 33.72
N ARG A 280 -12.33 27.91 32.66
CA ARG A 280 -13.79 27.84 32.67
C ARG A 280 -14.31 26.41 32.71
N ILE A 281 -13.43 25.42 32.64
CA ILE A 281 -13.79 23.99 32.72
C ILE A 281 -13.86 23.60 34.19
N THR A 282 -15.06 23.27 34.66
CA THR A 282 -15.31 22.99 36.07
C THR A 282 -14.61 21.74 36.61
N ASN A 283 -14.39 20.73 35.76
CA ASN A 283 -13.73 19.47 36.06
C ASN A 283 -12.38 19.32 35.28
N TRP A 284 -11.58 20.39 35.26
CA TRP A 284 -10.34 20.45 34.50
C TRP A 284 -9.39 19.27 34.73
N GLU A 285 -9.21 18.84 35.97
CA GLU A 285 -8.35 17.71 36.35
C GLU A 285 -8.73 16.42 35.59
N GLU A 286 -10.03 16.15 35.53
CA GLU A 286 -10.57 14.97 34.84
C GLU A 286 -10.41 15.10 33.34
N VAL A 287 -10.74 16.27 32.76
CA VAL A 287 -10.58 16.57 31.33
C VAL A 287 -9.11 16.45 30.93
N HIS A 288 -8.19 17.01 31.70
CA HIS A 288 -6.76 16.94 31.41
C HIS A 288 -6.22 15.52 31.45
N LYS A 289 -6.67 14.71 32.40
CA LYS A 289 -6.35 13.27 32.47
C LYS A 289 -6.85 12.53 31.23
N PHE A 290 -8.09 12.83 30.80
CA PHE A 290 -8.68 12.24 29.60
C PHE A 290 -7.93 12.63 28.32
N VAL A 291 -7.54 13.91 28.15
CA VAL A 291 -6.72 14.38 27.03
C VAL A 291 -5.41 13.60 26.95
N LYS A 292 -4.71 13.44 28.06
CA LYS A 292 -3.45 12.67 28.14
C LYS A 292 -3.63 11.19 27.80
N GLN A 293 -4.75 10.60 28.20
CA GLN A 293 -5.05 9.20 27.87
C GLN A 293 -5.41 9.03 26.41
N SER A 294 -6.21 9.95 25.86
CA SER A 294 -6.64 9.94 24.46
C SER A 294 -5.47 10.15 23.51
N ALA A 295 -4.48 10.97 23.88
CA ALA A 295 -3.28 11.18 23.07
C ALA A 295 -2.44 9.91 22.86
N LYS A 296 -2.62 8.88 23.69
CA LYS A 296 -1.93 7.59 23.56
C LYS A 296 -2.67 6.57 22.70
N LYS A 297 -3.95 6.82 22.38
CA LYS A 297 -4.80 5.92 21.63
C LYS A 297 -4.62 6.13 20.12
N SER A 298 -4.68 5.06 19.36
CA SER A 298 -4.79 5.11 17.89
C SER A 298 -6.16 5.64 17.46
N ASP A 299 -6.28 6.07 16.20
CA ASP A 299 -7.55 6.55 15.66
C ASP A 299 -8.61 5.43 15.66
N LEU A 300 -8.20 4.19 15.44
CA LEU A 300 -9.06 3.01 15.53
C LEU A 300 -9.61 2.82 16.94
N GLU A 301 -8.75 2.85 17.95
CA GLU A 301 -9.16 2.72 19.36
C GLU A 301 -10.06 3.86 19.84
N ARG A 302 -9.95 5.06 19.23
CA ARG A 302 -10.82 6.20 19.54
C ARG A 302 -12.22 6.04 18.95
N THR A 303 -12.33 5.38 17.80
CA THR A 303 -13.62 5.11 17.13
C THR A 303 -14.32 3.87 17.69
N ASP A 304 -13.57 2.89 18.21
CA ASP A 304 -14.10 1.66 18.80
C ASP A 304 -14.71 1.83 20.22
N LEU A 305 -14.55 3.00 20.83
CA LEU A 305 -15.18 3.33 22.11
C LEU A 305 -16.72 3.47 22.04
N ALA A 306 -17.30 3.22 20.89
CA ALA A 306 -18.75 3.10 20.69
C ALA A 306 -19.30 1.67 20.94
N LYS A 307 -18.47 0.75 21.43
CA LYS A 307 -18.90 -0.59 21.87
C LYS A 307 -18.99 -0.72 23.36
#